data_7f432571ac5b51b0a9e4a9525452bbbb
#
_entry.id   7f432571ac5b51b0a9e4a9525452bbbb
#
_cell.length_a   1.000
_cell.length_b   1.000
_cell.length_c   1.000
_cell.angle_alpha   90.00
_cell.angle_beta   90.00
_cell.angle_gamma   90.00
#
_symmetry.space_group_name_H-M   'P 1'
#
loop_
_entity.id
_entity.type
_entity.pdbx_description
1 polymer ?
#
loop_
_entity_poly.entity_id
_entity_poly.type
_entity_poly.pdbx_seq_one_letter_code
_entity_poly.pdbx_strand_id
1 'polypeptide(L)'
;KPFLHDNKYQSFLKYNVNLIGNDNLNEVDFKKLLQKSYLVSNNKSFLFSDDIYNSFKRFLKPPIHLLEDGVQIPYSRKQLDIIYDATRKQQRIKGVVGSGKTTVLAGRAVQAHKRTKGKVLILTFNITLKNYIRDKISQVREEFPWENFVITNYHNFINSELNNLGIPVVVPAGFDGFTSD
;
A
#
# COMPACT_ATOMS: atom_id res chain seq x y z
N LYS A 1 3.48 0.50 28.76
CA LYS A 1 2.47 -0.53 28.42
C LYS A 1 1.50 -0.70 29.61
N PRO A 2 0.69 0.31 29.92
CA PRO A 2 -0.14 0.34 31.14
C PRO A 2 -1.23 -0.74 31.17
N PHE A 3 -1.75 -1.18 30.02
CA PHE A 3 -2.86 -2.15 29.96
C PHE A 3 -2.49 -3.58 30.36
N LEU A 4 -1.22 -3.96 30.26
CA LEU A 4 -0.77 -5.34 30.54
C LEU A 4 -0.79 -5.69 32.04
N HIS A 5 -0.82 -4.69 32.90
CA HIS A 5 -0.80 -4.85 34.36
C HIS A 5 -2.14 -4.48 35.03
N ASP A 6 -3.14 -4.06 34.26
CA ASP A 6 -4.45 -3.73 34.78
C ASP A 6 -5.29 -5.01 34.95
N ASN A 7 -5.65 -5.32 36.16
CA ASN A 7 -6.45 -6.53 36.52
C ASN A 7 -7.81 -6.60 35.78
N LYS A 8 -8.35 -5.45 35.37
CA LYS A 8 -9.60 -5.37 34.63
C LYS A 8 -9.52 -6.04 33.25
N TYR A 9 -8.35 -6.01 32.63
CA TYR A 9 -8.14 -6.56 31.29
C TYR A 9 -7.42 -7.91 31.28
N GLN A 10 -6.94 -8.40 32.40
CA GLN A 10 -6.16 -9.64 32.51
C GLN A 10 -6.91 -10.87 32.00
N SER A 11 -8.19 -11.03 32.29
CA SER A 11 -9.00 -12.14 31.81
C SER A 11 -9.20 -12.06 30.29
N PHE A 12 -9.49 -10.87 29.76
CA PHE A 12 -9.64 -10.65 28.33
C PHE A 12 -8.34 -10.94 27.58
N LEU A 13 -7.21 -10.40 28.06
CA LEU A 13 -5.89 -10.63 27.47
C LEU A 13 -5.50 -12.09 27.47
N LYS A 14 -5.80 -12.81 28.57
CA LYS A 14 -5.48 -14.23 28.71
C LYS A 14 -6.22 -15.12 27.72
N TYR A 15 -7.48 -14.81 27.42
CA TYR A 15 -8.34 -15.69 26.61
C TYR A 15 -8.50 -15.24 25.16
N ASN A 16 -8.34 -13.95 24.87
CA ASN A 16 -8.66 -13.39 23.56
C ASN A 16 -7.47 -12.80 22.82
N VAL A 17 -6.32 -12.62 23.48
CA VAL A 17 -5.16 -11.97 22.88
C VAL A 17 -3.90 -12.81 23.10
N ASN A 18 -3.26 -13.21 22.01
CA ASN A 18 -1.96 -13.82 22.07
C ASN A 18 -0.88 -12.73 21.91
N LEU A 19 -0.13 -12.48 22.97
CA LEU A 19 0.97 -11.52 22.96
C LEU A 19 2.25 -12.24 22.54
N ILE A 20 2.83 -11.79 21.43
CA ILE A 20 4.13 -12.26 20.95
C ILE A 20 5.12 -11.13 21.15
N GLY A 21 6.12 -11.35 21.98
CA GLY A 21 7.26 -10.46 22.14
C GLY A 21 8.35 -10.74 21.10
N ASN A 22 9.29 -9.84 20.99
CA ASN A 22 10.43 -9.99 20.06
C ASN A 22 11.34 -11.18 20.44
N ASP A 23 11.30 -11.57 21.70
CA ASP A 23 11.96 -12.71 22.32
C ASP A 23 11.34 -14.07 21.94
N ASN A 24 10.03 -14.06 21.59
CA ASN A 24 9.26 -15.26 21.23
C ASN A 24 8.87 -15.28 19.74
N LEU A 25 9.36 -14.37 18.94
CA LEU A 25 9.05 -14.29 17.51
C LEU A 25 9.95 -15.23 16.71
N ASN A 26 9.78 -16.54 16.93
CA ASN A 26 10.44 -17.57 16.13
C ASN A 26 9.38 -18.43 15.41
N GLU A 27 9.80 -19.12 14.35
CA GLU A 27 8.91 -19.89 13.49
C GLU A 27 8.18 -21.02 14.26
N VAL A 28 8.84 -21.62 15.24
CA VAL A 28 8.29 -22.75 16.02
C VAL A 28 7.17 -22.29 16.93
N ASP A 29 7.37 -21.19 17.65
CA ASP A 29 6.38 -20.67 18.59
C ASP A 29 5.22 -20.02 17.84
N PHE A 30 5.49 -19.39 16.70
CA PHE A 30 4.46 -18.88 15.82
C PHE A 30 3.58 -20.01 15.24
N LYS A 31 4.17 -21.12 14.78
CA LYS A 31 3.42 -22.31 14.34
C LYS A 31 2.56 -22.90 15.45
N LYS A 32 3.09 -23.02 16.67
CA LYS A 32 2.32 -23.49 17.84
C LYS A 32 1.13 -22.58 18.16
N LEU A 33 1.32 -21.27 18.03
CA LEU A 33 0.27 -20.29 18.25
C LEU A 33 -0.82 -20.40 17.20
N LEU A 34 -0.46 -20.53 15.93
CA LEU A 34 -1.39 -20.73 14.83
C LEU A 34 -2.19 -22.03 15.00
N GLN A 35 -1.54 -23.12 15.45
CA GLN A 35 -2.20 -24.41 15.71
C GLN A 35 -3.24 -24.35 16.84
N LYS A 36 -3.08 -23.44 17.80
CA LYS A 36 -4.08 -23.19 18.86
C LYS A 36 -5.29 -22.39 18.37
N SER A 37 -5.19 -21.72 17.25
CA SER A 37 -6.29 -20.96 16.69
C SER A 37 -7.27 -21.91 15.98
N TYR A 38 -8.53 -21.89 16.39
CA TYR A 38 -9.60 -22.67 15.76
C TYR A 38 -9.70 -22.41 14.25
N LEU A 39 -9.45 -21.19 13.82
CA LEU A 39 -9.50 -20.80 12.41
C LEU A 39 -8.38 -21.43 11.59
N VAL A 40 -7.23 -21.69 12.20
CA VAL A 40 -6.07 -22.27 11.51
C VAL A 40 -6.05 -23.79 11.61
N SER A 41 -6.57 -24.35 12.73
CA SER A 41 -6.67 -25.81 12.90
C SER A 41 -7.69 -26.44 11.97
N ASN A 42 -8.64 -25.66 11.47
CA ASN A 42 -9.66 -26.13 10.54
C ASN A 42 -9.17 -25.91 9.10
N ASN A 43 -8.32 -26.80 8.60
CA ASN A 43 -7.68 -26.77 7.25
C ASN A 43 -8.66 -26.70 6.06
N LYS A 44 -9.94 -26.45 6.29
CA LYS A 44 -10.99 -26.48 5.27
C LYS A 44 -11.81 -25.20 5.22
N SER A 45 -11.26 -24.07 5.65
CA SER A 45 -11.94 -22.79 5.40
C SER A 45 -11.86 -22.48 3.91
N PHE A 46 -12.95 -22.73 3.19
CA PHE A 46 -13.14 -22.31 1.78
C PHE A 46 -13.04 -20.78 1.60
N LEU A 47 -13.06 -20.03 2.70
CA LEU A 47 -12.91 -18.58 2.72
C LEU A 47 -11.45 -18.13 2.61
N PHE A 48 -10.48 -19.02 2.84
CA PHE A 48 -9.07 -18.69 2.78
C PHE A 48 -8.47 -19.16 1.44
N SER A 49 -8.81 -18.41 0.38
CA SER A 49 -8.21 -18.62 -0.94
C SER A 49 -6.91 -17.83 -1.08
N ASP A 50 -6.08 -18.21 -2.05
CA ASP A 50 -4.86 -17.49 -2.40
C ASP A 50 -5.13 -16.02 -2.75
N ASP A 51 -6.28 -15.72 -3.35
CA ASP A 51 -6.69 -14.35 -3.66
C ASP A 51 -6.92 -13.52 -2.39
N ILE A 52 -7.55 -14.10 -1.37
CA ILE A 52 -7.75 -13.44 -0.08
C ILE A 52 -6.41 -13.26 0.62
N TYR A 53 -5.56 -14.27 0.64
CA TYR A 53 -4.21 -14.19 1.23
C TYR A 53 -3.39 -13.08 0.56
N ASN A 54 -3.35 -13.04 -0.76
CA ASN A 54 -2.64 -12.02 -1.52
C ASN A 54 -3.23 -10.62 -1.30
N SER A 55 -4.54 -10.52 -1.12
CA SER A 55 -5.20 -9.26 -0.76
C SER A 55 -4.77 -8.79 0.64
N PHE A 56 -4.76 -9.67 1.64
CA PHE A 56 -4.23 -9.35 2.97
C PHE A 56 -2.77 -8.92 2.91
N LYS A 57 -1.93 -9.63 2.18
CA LYS A 57 -0.51 -9.30 2.00
C LYS A 57 -0.33 -7.89 1.45
N ARG A 58 -1.16 -7.49 0.47
CA ARG A 58 -1.16 -6.12 -0.07
C ARG A 58 -1.59 -5.07 0.97
N PHE A 59 -2.57 -5.38 1.82
CA PHE A 59 -3.01 -4.49 2.90
C PHE A 59 -1.97 -4.29 4.00
N LEU A 60 -1.20 -5.31 4.33
CA LEU A 60 -0.14 -5.24 5.35
C LEU A 60 1.04 -4.34 4.94
N LYS A 61 1.07 -3.86 3.71
CA LYS A 61 2.08 -2.92 3.19
C LYS A 61 3.51 -3.39 3.45
N PRO A 62 3.91 -4.54 2.91
CA PRO A 62 5.28 -5.02 3.08
C PRO A 62 6.28 -3.97 2.59
N PRO A 63 7.49 -3.87 3.18
CA PRO A 63 8.50 -2.89 2.76
C PRO A 63 8.98 -3.14 1.33
N ILE A 64 9.01 -4.41 0.91
CA ILE A 64 9.39 -4.83 -0.44
C ILE A 64 8.19 -5.52 -1.09
N HIS A 65 7.91 -5.15 -2.32
CA HIS A 65 6.97 -5.86 -3.18
C HIS A 65 7.74 -6.89 -3.99
N LEU A 66 7.31 -8.15 -3.91
CA LEU A 66 7.94 -9.24 -4.64
C LEU A 66 7.26 -9.48 -5.98
N LEU A 67 7.97 -10.10 -6.91
CA LEU A 67 7.45 -10.40 -8.24
C LEU A 67 6.21 -11.30 -8.20
N GLU A 68 6.17 -12.26 -7.28
CA GLU A 68 5.03 -13.16 -7.07
C GLU A 68 3.80 -12.51 -6.44
N ASP A 69 3.97 -11.34 -5.79
CA ASP A 69 2.85 -10.56 -5.25
C ASP A 69 2.05 -9.87 -6.36
N GLY A 70 2.65 -9.70 -7.53
CA GLY A 70 2.03 -9.11 -8.69
C GLY A 70 1.10 -10.06 -9.46
N VAL A 71 0.24 -9.49 -10.28
CA VAL A 71 -0.72 -10.20 -11.12
C VAL A 71 -0.29 -10.11 -12.57
N GLN A 72 -0.48 -11.18 -13.34
CA GLN A 72 -0.24 -11.12 -14.77
C GLN A 72 -1.33 -10.31 -15.46
N ILE A 73 -1.02 -9.06 -15.84
CA ILE A 73 -1.95 -8.16 -16.50
C ILE A 73 -1.74 -8.28 -18.02
N PRO A 74 -2.79 -8.58 -18.79
CA PRO A 74 -2.70 -8.62 -20.25
C PRO A 74 -2.70 -7.19 -20.84
N TYR A 75 -1.55 -6.55 -20.82
CA TYR A 75 -1.40 -5.24 -21.44
C TYR A 75 -1.51 -5.28 -22.95
N SER A 76 -2.22 -4.33 -23.55
CA SER A 76 -2.18 -4.13 -24.98
C SER A 76 -0.80 -3.56 -25.40
N ARG A 77 -0.46 -3.72 -26.69
CA ARG A 77 0.79 -3.19 -27.24
C ARG A 77 0.95 -1.69 -26.97
N LYS A 78 -0.11 -0.91 -27.19
CA LYS A 78 -0.12 0.54 -26.91
C LYS A 78 0.12 0.87 -25.43
N GLN A 79 -0.39 0.06 -24.52
CA GLN A 79 -0.15 0.23 -23.08
C GLN A 79 1.32 -0.07 -22.73
N LEU A 80 1.89 -1.12 -23.29
CA LEU A 80 3.30 -1.47 -23.10
C LEU A 80 4.21 -0.37 -23.66
N ASP A 81 3.92 0.15 -24.83
CA ASP A 81 4.68 1.26 -25.41
C ASP A 81 4.72 2.49 -24.47
N ILE A 82 3.58 2.80 -23.81
CA ILE A 82 3.51 3.90 -22.83
C ILE A 82 4.29 3.55 -21.54
N ILE A 83 4.17 2.34 -21.05
CA ILE A 83 4.82 1.88 -19.81
C ILE A 83 6.35 1.95 -19.96
N TYR A 84 6.87 1.48 -21.07
CA TYR A 84 8.31 1.36 -21.30
C TYR A 84 8.95 2.59 -21.98
N ASP A 85 8.15 3.56 -22.45
CA ASP A 85 8.70 4.75 -23.08
C ASP A 85 9.58 5.55 -22.12
N ALA A 86 10.89 5.56 -22.41
CA ALA A 86 11.91 6.28 -21.64
C ALA A 86 12.29 7.63 -22.29
N THR A 87 11.84 7.87 -23.53
CA THR A 87 12.34 8.98 -24.35
C THR A 87 11.65 10.31 -24.05
N ARG A 88 10.41 10.27 -23.60
CA ARG A 88 9.59 11.46 -23.37
C ARG A 88 9.72 11.98 -21.95
N LYS A 89 10.18 13.23 -21.80
CA LYS A 89 10.25 13.92 -20.50
C LYS A 89 8.86 14.19 -19.91
N GLN A 90 7.88 14.53 -20.76
CA GLN A 90 6.49 14.75 -20.36
C GLN A 90 5.56 13.97 -21.26
N GLN A 91 4.55 13.33 -20.66
CA GLN A 91 3.58 12.54 -21.39
C GLN A 91 2.18 12.72 -20.80
N ARG A 92 1.19 13.00 -21.65
CA ARG A 92 -0.21 13.06 -21.29
C ARG A 92 -0.93 11.80 -21.77
N ILE A 93 -1.49 11.02 -20.84
CA ILE A 93 -2.25 9.80 -21.15
C ILE A 93 -3.74 10.16 -21.21
N LYS A 94 -4.35 9.98 -22.39
CA LYS A 94 -5.79 10.17 -22.61
C LYS A 94 -6.44 8.84 -22.93
N GLY A 95 -7.73 8.70 -22.59
CA GLY A 95 -8.52 7.50 -22.90
C GLY A 95 -9.85 7.55 -22.19
N VAL A 96 -10.81 6.76 -22.68
CA VAL A 96 -12.15 6.62 -22.09
C VAL A 96 -12.08 5.99 -20.68
N VAL A 97 -13.18 6.08 -19.94
CA VAL A 97 -13.30 5.39 -18.65
C VAL A 97 -13.11 3.87 -18.86
N GLY A 98 -12.40 3.20 -17.97
CA GLY A 98 -12.12 1.77 -18.10
C GLY A 98 -10.98 1.38 -19.04
N SER A 99 -10.34 2.32 -19.76
CA SER A 99 -9.23 2.01 -20.68
C SER A 99 -7.90 1.62 -20.02
N GLY A 100 -7.88 1.46 -18.70
CA GLY A 100 -6.67 1.03 -17.98
C GLY A 100 -5.64 2.13 -17.73
N LYS A 101 -6.01 3.42 -17.81
CA LYS A 101 -5.06 4.54 -17.58
C LYS A 101 -4.29 4.43 -16.27
N THR A 102 -4.97 4.10 -15.18
CA THR A 102 -4.33 3.96 -13.85
C THR A 102 -3.43 2.74 -13.79
N THR A 103 -3.79 1.64 -14.47
CA THR A 103 -2.95 0.45 -14.59
C THR A 103 -1.67 0.73 -15.38
N VAL A 104 -1.78 1.51 -16.45
CA VAL A 104 -0.62 1.97 -17.24
C VAL A 104 0.25 2.91 -16.40
N LEU A 105 -0.37 3.82 -15.62
CA LEU A 105 0.37 4.72 -14.72
C LEU A 105 1.15 3.93 -13.67
N ALA A 106 0.54 2.90 -13.08
CA ALA A 106 1.19 2.03 -12.11
C ALA A 106 2.42 1.31 -12.71
N GLY A 107 2.25 0.67 -13.86
CA GLY A 107 3.37 0.03 -14.57
C GLY A 107 4.48 1.03 -14.92
N ARG A 108 4.10 2.21 -15.42
CA ARG A 108 5.07 3.27 -15.75
C ARG A 108 5.82 3.79 -14.53
N ALA A 109 5.15 3.93 -13.38
CA ALA A 109 5.76 4.35 -12.12
C ALA A 109 6.85 3.36 -11.69
N VAL A 110 6.54 2.06 -11.73
CA VAL A 110 7.52 1.00 -11.40
C VAL A 110 8.69 1.01 -12.39
N GLN A 111 8.44 1.13 -13.70
CA GLN A 111 9.51 1.21 -14.70
C GLN A 111 10.35 2.49 -14.56
N ALA A 112 9.75 3.61 -14.17
CA ALA A 112 10.50 4.84 -13.88
C ALA A 112 11.46 4.62 -12.70
N HIS A 113 10.99 4.04 -11.60
CA HIS A 113 11.86 3.68 -10.47
C HIS A 113 12.99 2.74 -10.89
N LYS A 114 12.69 1.69 -11.63
CA LYS A 114 13.71 0.71 -12.09
C LYS A 114 14.82 1.35 -12.92
N ARG A 115 14.48 2.34 -13.76
CA ARG A 115 15.45 3.05 -14.60
C ARG A 115 16.31 4.04 -13.81
N THR A 116 15.66 4.82 -12.94
CA THR A 116 16.34 5.93 -12.25
C THR A 116 16.91 5.54 -10.89
N LYS A 117 16.44 4.43 -10.32
CA LYS A 117 16.68 4.04 -8.92
C LYS A 117 16.26 5.11 -7.90
N GLY A 118 15.55 6.12 -8.37
CA GLY A 118 15.09 7.25 -7.58
C GLY A 118 13.69 7.04 -6.99
N LYS A 119 13.28 7.99 -6.17
CA LYS A 119 11.91 8.04 -5.63
C LYS A 119 10.92 8.47 -6.71
N VAL A 120 9.73 7.87 -6.68
CA VAL A 120 8.61 8.18 -7.57
C VAL A 120 7.52 8.87 -6.75
N LEU A 121 7.20 10.11 -7.11
CA LEU A 121 6.09 10.85 -6.52
C LEU A 121 4.86 10.69 -7.41
N ILE A 122 3.74 10.27 -6.81
CA ILE A 122 2.45 10.17 -7.47
C ILE A 122 1.46 11.08 -6.73
N LEU A 123 1.01 12.11 -7.43
CA LEU A 123 0.05 13.07 -6.90
C LEU A 123 -1.36 12.74 -7.41
N THR A 124 -2.32 12.72 -6.51
CA THR A 124 -3.73 12.54 -6.81
C THR A 124 -4.52 13.77 -6.44
N PHE A 125 -5.63 14.03 -7.12
CA PHE A 125 -6.57 15.05 -6.71
C PHE A 125 -7.36 14.59 -5.48
N ASN A 126 -7.85 13.36 -5.51
CA ASN A 126 -8.74 12.81 -4.48
C ASN A 126 -7.97 11.88 -3.54
N ILE A 127 -8.25 12.00 -2.23
CA ILE A 127 -7.65 11.18 -1.17
C ILE A 127 -7.95 9.69 -1.40
N THR A 128 -9.16 9.34 -1.80
CA THR A 128 -9.57 7.95 -2.04
C THR A 128 -8.79 7.27 -3.16
N LEU A 129 -8.31 8.03 -4.15
CA LEU A 129 -7.48 7.52 -5.23
C LEU A 129 -6.11 7.03 -4.78
N LYS A 130 -5.60 7.51 -3.65
CA LYS A 130 -4.32 7.08 -3.10
C LYS A 130 -4.27 5.56 -2.88
N ASN A 131 -5.28 5.01 -2.21
CA ASN A 131 -5.34 3.57 -1.94
C ASN A 131 -5.56 2.76 -3.22
N TYR A 132 -6.40 3.25 -4.12
CA TYR A 132 -6.61 2.62 -5.42
C TYR A 132 -5.35 2.56 -6.28
N ILE A 133 -4.57 3.66 -6.33
CA ILE A 133 -3.31 3.69 -7.06
C ILE A 133 -2.29 2.76 -6.42
N ARG A 134 -2.22 2.73 -5.08
CA ARG A 134 -1.36 1.79 -4.36
C ARG A 134 -1.71 0.34 -4.70
N ASP A 135 -3.00 -0.02 -4.71
CA ASP A 135 -3.45 -1.33 -5.14
C ASP A 135 -3.04 -1.63 -6.59
N LYS A 136 -3.16 -0.67 -7.50
CA LYS A 136 -2.71 -0.84 -8.89
C LYS A 136 -1.21 -1.03 -9.03
N ILE A 137 -0.40 -0.36 -8.22
CA ILE A 137 1.05 -0.56 -8.19
C ILE A 137 1.38 -1.94 -7.62
N SER A 138 0.67 -2.40 -6.58
CA SER A 138 0.86 -3.74 -6.02
C SER A 138 0.44 -4.89 -6.96
N GLN A 139 -0.28 -4.59 -8.02
CA GLN A 139 -0.61 -5.55 -9.07
C GLN A 139 0.50 -5.68 -10.13
N VAL A 140 1.45 -4.76 -10.16
CA VAL A 140 2.56 -4.82 -11.13
C VAL A 140 3.47 -5.98 -10.77
N ARG A 141 3.71 -6.89 -11.71
CA ARG A 141 4.53 -8.09 -11.51
C ARG A 141 6.01 -7.78 -11.68
N GLU A 142 6.53 -6.99 -10.74
CA GLU A 142 7.92 -6.53 -10.68
C GLU A 142 8.33 -6.37 -9.22
N GLU A 143 9.60 -6.57 -8.92
CA GLU A 143 10.14 -6.36 -7.58
C GLU A 143 10.56 -4.90 -7.38
N PHE A 144 10.14 -4.30 -6.25
CA PHE A 144 10.51 -2.93 -5.89
C PHE A 144 10.30 -2.64 -4.39
N PRO A 145 11.08 -1.74 -3.79
CA PRO A 145 10.88 -1.28 -2.42
C PRO A 145 9.79 -0.20 -2.37
N TRP A 146 8.81 -0.37 -1.47
CA TRP A 146 7.71 0.59 -1.32
C TRP A 146 8.13 1.96 -0.80
N GLU A 147 9.24 2.06 -0.08
CA GLU A 147 9.79 3.32 0.43
C GLU A 147 10.12 4.34 -0.67
N ASN A 148 10.33 3.86 -1.89
CA ASN A 148 10.61 4.71 -3.03
C ASN A 148 9.36 5.22 -3.76
N PHE A 149 8.15 4.87 -3.28
CA PHE A 149 6.89 5.31 -3.86
C PHE A 149 6.12 6.20 -2.89
N VAL A 150 6.12 7.50 -3.14
CA VAL A 150 5.34 8.49 -2.39
C VAL A 150 4.03 8.73 -3.12
N ILE A 151 2.92 8.26 -2.54
CA ILE A 151 1.58 8.44 -3.09
C ILE A 151 0.80 9.34 -2.15
N THR A 152 0.44 10.52 -2.58
CA THR A 152 -0.27 11.51 -1.76
C THR A 152 -1.23 12.35 -2.60
N ASN A 153 -2.13 13.07 -1.96
CA ASN A 153 -2.91 14.07 -2.68
C ASN A 153 -2.11 15.37 -2.82
N TYR A 154 -2.45 16.16 -3.85
CA TYR A 154 -1.65 17.33 -4.15
C TYR A 154 -1.77 18.42 -3.06
N HIS A 155 -2.90 18.53 -2.36
CA HIS A 155 -3.06 19.48 -1.27
C HIS A 155 -2.11 19.17 -0.10
N ASN A 156 -2.08 17.90 0.33
CA ASN A 156 -1.16 17.49 1.39
C ASN A 156 0.31 17.66 0.97
N PHE A 157 0.61 17.40 -0.30
CA PHE A 157 1.94 17.62 -0.82
C PHE A 157 2.33 19.11 -0.78
N ILE A 158 1.46 19.98 -1.30
CA ILE A 158 1.72 21.44 -1.29
C ILE A 158 1.84 21.96 0.14
N ASN A 159 0.92 21.57 1.04
CA ASN A 159 0.98 21.99 2.44
C ASN A 159 2.29 21.54 3.11
N SER A 160 2.73 20.31 2.86
CA SER A 160 4.01 19.80 3.37
C SER A 160 5.19 20.63 2.85
N GLU A 161 5.21 20.93 1.54
CA GLU A 161 6.28 21.73 0.95
C GLU A 161 6.29 23.19 1.46
N LEU A 162 5.11 23.80 1.59
CA LEU A 162 5.00 25.15 2.17
C LEU A 162 5.50 25.19 3.63
N ASN A 163 5.11 24.20 4.43
CA ASN A 163 5.59 24.08 5.82
C ASN A 163 7.12 23.88 5.86
N ASN A 164 7.68 23.07 4.97
CA ASN A 164 9.13 22.86 4.87
C ASN A 164 9.87 24.17 4.53
N LEU A 165 9.22 25.05 3.77
CA LEU A 165 9.76 26.37 3.42
C LEU A 165 9.48 27.45 4.47
N GLY A 166 8.81 27.11 5.59
CA GLY A 166 8.41 28.05 6.64
C GLY A 166 7.31 29.02 6.21
N ILE A 167 6.57 28.73 5.15
CA ILE A 167 5.47 29.54 4.65
C ILE A 167 4.17 29.08 5.33
N PRO A 168 3.53 29.92 6.16
CA PRO A 168 2.29 29.54 6.84
C PRO A 168 1.14 29.38 5.82
N VAL A 169 0.43 28.25 5.92
CA VAL A 169 -0.78 28.02 5.13
C VAL A 169 -1.95 28.70 5.83
N VAL A 170 -2.44 29.81 5.29
CA VAL A 170 -3.64 30.49 5.78
C VAL A 170 -4.85 29.84 5.14
N VAL A 171 -5.64 29.11 5.93
CA VAL A 171 -6.93 28.57 5.49
C VAL A 171 -7.98 29.69 5.63
N PRO A 172 -8.71 30.06 4.56
CA PRO A 172 -9.76 31.04 4.65
C PRO A 172 -10.83 30.66 5.67
N ALA A 173 -11.31 31.63 6.46
CA ALA A 173 -12.41 31.41 7.41
C ALA A 173 -13.65 30.89 6.66
N GLY A 174 -14.22 29.75 7.10
CA GLY A 174 -15.35 29.08 6.45
C GLY A 174 -15.00 27.94 5.51
N PHE A 175 -13.73 27.60 5.38
CA PHE A 175 -13.31 26.39 4.69
C PHE A 175 -13.29 25.21 5.69
N ASP A 176 -14.49 24.65 5.93
CA ASP A 176 -14.64 23.48 6.81
C ASP A 176 -14.08 22.26 6.12
N GLY A 177 -12.79 22.18 6.09
CA GLY A 177 -12.57 20.98 5.57
C GLY A 177 -11.38 20.41 5.12
N PHE A 178 -10.64 19.92 5.68
CA PHE A 178 -9.80 18.75 5.49
C PHE A 178 -9.08 18.53 6.83
N THR A 179 -9.84 18.07 7.83
CA THR A 179 -9.25 17.43 8.99
C THR A 179 -8.49 16.22 8.44
N SER A 180 -7.19 16.28 8.56
CA SER A 180 -6.31 15.15 8.34
C SER A 180 -6.53 14.16 9.47
N ASP A 181 -7.18 13.05 9.17
CA ASP A 181 -7.06 11.80 9.93
C ASP A 181 -5.93 10.96 9.34
#